data_816b81d2b0f54b7beee8747a3c018ec9
#
_entry.id   816b81d2b0f54b7beee8747a3c018ec9
#
_cell.length_a   1.000
_cell.length_b   1.000
_cell.length_c   1.000
_cell.angle_alpha   90.00
_cell.angle_beta   90.00
_cell.angle_gamma   90.00
#
_symmetry.space_group_name_H-M   'P 1'
#
loop_
_entity.id
_entity.type
_entity.pdbx_description
1 polymer ?
#
loop_
_entity_poly.entity_id
_entity_poly.type
_entity_poly.pdbx_seq_one_letter_code
_entity_poly.pdbx_strand_id
1 'polypeptide(L)'
;IRKQIRYDANGTIHFVADNKQIGNFIAVNTLSREWLKPTIVGKVPNQNLPSIQQADYIIVTNEAFWNASLRLAKAHETIDGMSYAVVTDQQVYNEFSSGTPDASAIRWFAKMLYDRATTNQEKPKNLLLMGDGTYDNRKLSAKSGEAFMITYQAQNSTNETKAYAT
;
A
#
# COMPACT_ATOMS: atom_id res chain seq x y z
N ILE A 1 -21.81 -15.91 5.29
CA ILE A 1 -22.57 -17.07 5.80
C ILE A 1 -23.97 -16.55 6.14
N ARG A 2 -25.00 -16.94 5.35
CA ARG A 2 -26.39 -16.58 5.62
C ARG A 2 -26.91 -17.51 6.72
N LYS A 3 -27.05 -16.99 7.95
CA LYS A 3 -27.67 -17.72 9.04
C LYS A 3 -29.10 -17.22 9.21
N GLN A 4 -30.08 -18.10 9.03
CA GLN A 4 -31.53 -17.94 9.34
C GLN A 4 -32.02 -16.47 9.42
N ILE A 5 -32.20 -15.85 8.26
CA ILE A 5 -32.76 -14.49 8.20
C ILE A 5 -34.27 -14.59 8.10
N ARG A 6 -34.98 -13.84 8.93
CA ARG A 6 -36.45 -13.66 8.86
C ARG A 6 -36.75 -12.19 8.68
N TYR A 7 -37.81 -11.92 7.94
CA TYR A 7 -38.40 -10.59 7.77
C TYR A 7 -39.75 -10.58 8.47
N ASP A 8 -40.05 -9.56 9.25
CA ASP A 8 -41.40 -9.33 9.76
C ASP A 8 -42.26 -8.49 8.79
N ALA A 9 -43.53 -8.32 9.12
CA ALA A 9 -44.47 -7.56 8.30
C ALA A 9 -44.11 -6.07 8.16
N ASN A 10 -43.25 -5.55 9.06
CA ASN A 10 -42.79 -4.16 9.06
C ASN A 10 -41.44 -3.99 8.33
N GLY A 11 -40.92 -5.06 7.72
CA GLY A 11 -39.62 -5.03 7.02
C GLY A 11 -38.40 -5.11 7.94
N THR A 12 -38.59 -5.41 9.23
CA THR A 12 -37.46 -5.61 10.16
C THR A 12 -36.75 -6.94 9.88
N ILE A 13 -35.47 -6.93 9.88
CA ILE A 13 -34.63 -8.10 9.63
C ILE A 13 -34.23 -8.72 10.97
N HIS A 14 -34.56 -9.98 11.15
CA HIS A 14 -34.15 -10.78 12.29
C HIS A 14 -33.16 -11.85 11.84
N PHE A 15 -32.11 -12.05 12.60
CA PHE A 15 -31.13 -13.10 12.34
C PHE A 15 -30.57 -13.65 13.65
N VAL A 16 -30.12 -14.90 13.61
CA VAL A 16 -29.46 -15.54 14.74
C VAL A 16 -27.95 -15.41 14.60
N ALA A 17 -27.30 -14.89 15.62
CA ALA A 17 -25.86 -14.81 15.69
C ALA A 17 -25.32 -15.59 16.91
N ASP A 18 -24.13 -16.16 16.75
CA ASP A 18 -23.42 -16.76 17.89
C ASP A 18 -22.84 -15.61 18.75
N ASN A 19 -23.11 -15.65 20.04
CA ASN A 19 -22.66 -14.65 21.00
C ASN A 19 -21.34 -15.02 21.69
N LYS A 20 -20.71 -16.14 21.31
CA LYS A 20 -19.43 -16.58 21.86
C LYS A 20 -18.24 -15.73 21.40
N GLN A 21 -18.42 -14.97 20.32
CA GLN A 21 -17.40 -14.09 19.77
C GLN A 21 -18.00 -12.73 19.39
N ILE A 22 -17.18 -11.68 19.43
CA ILE A 22 -17.58 -10.36 18.94
C ILE A 22 -17.79 -10.46 17.44
N GLY A 23 -19.01 -10.24 16.96
CA GLY A 23 -19.38 -10.24 15.54
C GLY A 23 -19.68 -8.84 15.04
N ASN A 24 -19.16 -8.49 13.87
CA ASN A 24 -19.55 -7.29 13.14
C ASN A 24 -20.64 -7.64 12.15
N PHE A 25 -21.75 -6.90 12.16
CA PHE A 25 -22.89 -7.10 11.27
C PHE A 25 -23.11 -5.86 10.44
N ILE A 26 -23.34 -6.03 9.14
CA ILE A 26 -23.67 -4.96 8.21
C ILE A 26 -24.99 -5.31 7.54
N ALA A 27 -25.98 -4.43 7.68
CA ALA A 27 -27.23 -4.51 6.93
C ALA A 27 -27.15 -3.54 5.75
N VAL A 28 -27.46 -4.04 4.56
CA VAL A 28 -27.30 -3.30 3.31
C VAL A 28 -28.58 -3.37 2.50
N ASN A 29 -29.14 -2.21 2.15
CA ASN A 29 -30.24 -2.12 1.20
C ASN A 29 -29.67 -2.05 -0.23
N THR A 30 -29.65 -3.17 -0.95
CA THR A 30 -29.11 -3.27 -2.31
C THR A 30 -29.93 -2.49 -3.35
N LEU A 31 -31.16 -2.08 -3.02
CA LEU A 31 -32.03 -1.30 -3.90
C LEU A 31 -31.94 0.22 -3.66
N SER A 32 -31.14 0.65 -2.68
CA SER A 32 -30.93 2.07 -2.43
C SER A 32 -30.29 2.74 -3.65
N ARG A 33 -30.78 3.92 -3.99
CA ARG A 33 -30.18 4.78 -5.03
C ARG A 33 -29.02 5.63 -4.50
N GLU A 34 -28.76 5.60 -3.20
CA GLU A 34 -27.75 6.40 -2.50
C GLU A 34 -26.35 5.73 -2.49
N TRP A 35 -26.21 4.56 -3.12
CA TRP A 35 -24.93 3.90 -3.25
C TRP A 35 -23.94 4.75 -4.04
N LEU A 36 -22.73 4.87 -3.52
CA LEU A 36 -21.63 5.44 -4.28
C LEU A 36 -21.40 4.60 -5.54
N LYS A 37 -21.44 5.27 -6.68
CA LYS A 37 -21.17 4.63 -7.97
C LYS A 37 -19.69 4.84 -8.28
N PRO A 38 -18.92 3.78 -8.50
CA PRO A 38 -17.53 3.93 -8.90
C PRO A 38 -17.44 4.56 -10.29
N THR A 39 -16.47 5.44 -10.47
CA THR A 39 -16.14 6.00 -11.78
C THR A 39 -14.99 5.18 -12.36
N ILE A 40 -15.14 4.75 -13.61
CA ILE A 40 -14.04 4.06 -14.32
C ILE A 40 -13.02 5.13 -14.73
N VAL A 41 -11.82 5.04 -14.17
CA VAL A 41 -10.72 5.97 -14.48
C VAL A 41 -9.94 5.51 -15.72
N GLY A 42 -9.72 4.20 -15.86
CA GLY A 42 -8.99 3.64 -16.99
C GLY A 42 -8.57 2.19 -16.78
N LYS A 43 -7.75 1.69 -17.68
CA LYS A 43 -7.12 0.37 -17.57
C LYS A 43 -5.76 0.52 -16.89
N VAL A 44 -5.47 -0.34 -15.95
CA VAL A 44 -4.13 -0.48 -15.37
C VAL A 44 -3.32 -1.41 -16.26
N PRO A 45 -2.08 -1.07 -16.65
CA PRO A 45 -1.20 -1.97 -17.36
C PRO A 45 -0.98 -3.27 -16.59
N ASN A 46 -0.80 -4.38 -17.30
CA ASN A 46 -0.44 -5.63 -16.66
C ASN A 46 0.91 -5.48 -15.97
N GLN A 47 0.99 -5.90 -14.73
CA GLN A 47 2.19 -5.88 -13.91
C GLN A 47 2.29 -7.17 -13.11
N ASN A 48 3.49 -7.49 -12.62
CA ASN A 48 3.75 -8.65 -11.78
C ASN A 48 5.00 -8.39 -10.93
N LEU A 49 4.84 -7.66 -9.83
CA LEU A 49 5.94 -7.38 -8.90
C LEU A 49 6.50 -8.65 -8.21
N PRO A 50 5.68 -9.69 -7.92
CA PRO A 50 6.22 -10.95 -7.43
C PRO A 50 7.23 -11.63 -8.37
N SER A 51 7.24 -11.33 -9.66
CA SER A 51 8.22 -11.89 -10.60
C SER A 51 9.58 -11.19 -10.61
N ILE A 52 9.72 -10.06 -9.91
CA ILE A 52 10.98 -9.33 -9.81
C ILE A 52 12.03 -10.22 -9.15
N GLN A 53 13.23 -10.26 -9.74
CA GLN A 53 14.37 -10.98 -9.18
C GLN A 53 14.81 -10.37 -7.85
N GLN A 54 15.58 -11.14 -7.05
CA GLN A 54 16.21 -10.60 -5.85
C GLN A 54 17.12 -9.42 -6.20
N ALA A 55 17.09 -8.41 -5.35
CA ALA A 55 17.86 -7.18 -5.55
C ALA A 55 18.45 -6.67 -4.23
N ASP A 56 19.68 -6.19 -4.30
CA ASP A 56 20.36 -5.56 -3.17
C ASP A 56 19.79 -4.18 -2.87
N TYR A 57 19.39 -3.47 -3.92
CA TYR A 57 18.93 -2.09 -3.84
C TYR A 57 17.54 -1.97 -4.44
N ILE A 58 16.57 -1.68 -3.59
CA ILE A 58 15.16 -1.45 -3.98
C ILE A 58 14.94 0.05 -4.04
N ILE A 59 14.39 0.55 -5.14
CA ILE A 59 13.93 1.93 -5.28
C ILE A 59 12.42 1.91 -5.55
N VAL A 60 11.65 2.48 -4.63
CA VAL A 60 10.24 2.82 -4.86
C VAL A 60 10.17 4.30 -5.19
N THR A 61 9.67 4.64 -6.37
CA THR A 61 9.71 6.00 -6.90
C THR A 61 8.34 6.47 -7.35
N ASN A 62 8.10 7.78 -7.26
CA ASN A 62 7.02 8.37 -8.03
C ASN A 62 7.40 8.40 -9.52
N GLU A 63 6.41 8.34 -10.41
CA GLU A 63 6.65 8.32 -11.86
C GLU A 63 7.42 9.55 -12.35
N ALA A 64 7.21 10.71 -11.72
CA ALA A 64 7.95 11.94 -12.02
C ALA A 64 9.48 11.79 -11.89
N PHE A 65 9.94 10.89 -11.01
CA PHE A 65 11.38 10.65 -10.77
C PHE A 65 11.91 9.36 -11.39
N TRP A 66 11.12 8.68 -12.23
CA TRP A 66 11.48 7.39 -12.83
C TRP A 66 12.85 7.39 -13.48
N ASN A 67 13.12 8.34 -14.35
CA ASN A 67 14.40 8.42 -15.06
C ASN A 67 15.59 8.72 -14.13
N ALA A 68 15.37 9.52 -13.09
CA ALA A 68 16.38 9.80 -12.09
C ALA A 68 16.70 8.56 -11.25
N SER A 69 15.66 7.82 -10.86
CA SER A 69 15.78 6.56 -10.12
C SER A 69 16.54 5.50 -10.90
N LEU A 70 16.27 5.36 -12.20
CA LEU A 70 17.00 4.45 -13.08
C LEU A 70 18.47 4.81 -13.22
N ARG A 71 18.79 6.10 -13.35
CA ARG A 71 20.20 6.55 -13.41
C ARG A 71 20.94 6.24 -12.13
N LEU A 72 20.29 6.48 -10.97
CA LEU A 72 20.88 6.17 -9.67
C LEU A 72 21.09 4.67 -9.50
N ALA A 73 20.09 3.85 -9.83
CA ALA A 73 20.18 2.40 -9.77
C ALA A 73 21.35 1.85 -10.61
N LYS A 74 21.48 2.34 -11.86
CA LYS A 74 22.61 1.97 -12.75
C LYS A 74 23.95 2.42 -12.24
N ALA A 75 24.03 3.57 -11.56
CA ALA A 75 25.27 4.02 -10.94
C ALA A 75 25.71 3.05 -9.82
N HIS A 76 24.79 2.62 -8.95
CA HIS A 76 25.08 1.63 -7.91
C HIS A 76 25.42 0.25 -8.49
N GLU A 77 24.77 -0.17 -9.57
CA GLU A 77 25.15 -1.40 -10.27
C GLU A 77 26.58 -1.33 -10.79
N THR A 78 26.95 -0.20 -11.43
CA THR A 78 28.26 -0.05 -12.07
C THR A 78 29.39 0.17 -11.05
N ILE A 79 29.14 0.97 -10.02
CA ILE A 79 30.17 1.40 -9.06
C ILE A 79 30.29 0.40 -7.91
N ASP A 80 29.14 -0.03 -7.37
CA ASP A 80 29.08 -0.82 -6.13
C ASP A 80 28.79 -2.30 -6.40
N GLY A 81 28.52 -2.68 -7.66
CA GLY A 81 28.17 -4.04 -8.04
C GLY A 81 26.83 -4.52 -7.46
N MET A 82 25.94 -3.61 -7.11
CA MET A 82 24.64 -3.94 -6.52
C MET A 82 23.63 -4.29 -7.59
N SER A 83 22.92 -5.40 -7.41
CA SER A 83 21.67 -5.66 -8.16
C SER A 83 20.56 -4.70 -7.71
N TYR A 84 19.69 -4.31 -8.63
CA TYR A 84 18.64 -3.34 -8.30
C TYR A 84 17.25 -3.73 -8.81
N ALA A 85 16.23 -3.20 -8.13
CA ALA A 85 14.85 -3.19 -8.58
C ALA A 85 14.28 -1.77 -8.45
N VAL A 86 13.76 -1.22 -9.54
CA VAL A 86 13.07 0.07 -9.55
C VAL A 86 11.60 -0.18 -9.86
N VAL A 87 10.72 0.31 -9.00
CA VAL A 87 9.27 0.20 -9.16
C VAL A 87 8.60 1.52 -8.84
N THR A 88 7.43 1.79 -9.43
CA THR A 88 6.66 2.95 -9.02
C THR A 88 5.83 2.64 -7.78
N ASP A 89 5.55 3.67 -6.99
CA ASP A 89 4.64 3.62 -5.85
C ASP A 89 3.26 3.10 -6.28
N GLN A 90 2.74 3.55 -7.42
CA GLN A 90 1.46 3.08 -7.95
C GLN A 90 1.47 1.58 -8.28
N GLN A 91 2.56 1.04 -8.82
CA GLN A 91 2.69 -0.39 -9.05
C GLN A 91 2.63 -1.17 -7.73
N VAL A 92 3.30 -0.65 -6.70
CA VAL A 92 3.28 -1.25 -5.36
C VAL A 92 1.88 -1.19 -4.77
N TYR A 93 1.19 -0.05 -4.85
CA TYR A 93 -0.18 0.07 -4.35
C TYR A 93 -1.16 -0.87 -5.05
N ASN A 94 -1.03 -1.03 -6.37
CA ASN A 94 -1.93 -1.91 -7.12
C ASN A 94 -1.88 -3.37 -6.63
N GLU A 95 -0.69 -3.88 -6.29
CA GLU A 95 -0.54 -5.29 -5.90
C GLU A 95 -0.61 -5.52 -4.39
N PHE A 96 -0.18 -4.57 -3.56
CA PHE A 96 -0.06 -4.77 -2.12
C PHE A 96 -1.10 -4.04 -1.27
N SER A 97 -1.90 -3.13 -1.88
CA SER A 97 -2.99 -2.42 -1.19
C SER A 97 -4.22 -2.19 -2.06
N SER A 98 -4.44 -3.02 -3.07
CA SER A 98 -5.62 -2.94 -3.97
C SER A 98 -5.79 -1.57 -4.63
N GLY A 99 -4.67 -0.92 -4.98
CA GLY A 99 -4.62 0.40 -5.62
C GLY A 99 -4.75 1.58 -4.66
N THR A 100 -4.95 1.35 -3.38
CA THR A 100 -5.04 2.42 -2.38
C THR A 100 -3.64 2.85 -1.95
N PRO A 101 -3.29 4.16 -1.98
CA PRO A 101 -2.04 4.64 -1.42
C PRO A 101 -1.93 4.27 0.07
N ASP A 102 -0.96 3.41 0.39
CA ASP A 102 -0.72 2.89 1.74
C ASP A 102 0.77 2.64 1.94
N ALA A 103 1.35 3.27 2.95
CA ALA A 103 2.75 3.07 3.31
C ALA A 103 3.06 1.60 3.68
N SER A 104 2.07 0.88 4.21
CA SER A 104 2.21 -0.55 4.51
C SER A 104 2.41 -1.40 3.26
N ALA A 105 1.91 -0.98 2.10
CA ALA A 105 2.13 -1.68 0.83
C ALA A 105 3.61 -1.74 0.46
N ILE A 106 4.34 -0.64 0.66
CA ILE A 106 5.78 -0.56 0.42
C ILE A 106 6.53 -1.52 1.35
N ARG A 107 6.13 -1.56 2.61
CA ARG A 107 6.68 -2.51 3.59
C ARG A 107 6.43 -3.96 3.17
N TRP A 108 5.22 -4.29 2.69
CA TRP A 108 4.89 -5.65 2.25
C TRP A 108 5.66 -6.04 1.00
N PHE A 109 5.87 -5.12 0.07
CA PHE A 109 6.70 -5.34 -1.10
C PHE A 109 8.15 -5.64 -0.72
N ALA A 110 8.77 -4.81 0.12
CA ALA A 110 10.12 -5.03 0.61
C ALA A 110 10.23 -6.35 1.42
N LYS A 111 9.21 -6.63 2.26
CA LYS A 111 9.14 -7.88 3.02
C LYS A 111 9.05 -9.10 2.12
N MET A 112 8.29 -9.05 1.04
CA MET A 112 8.21 -10.16 0.07
C MET A 112 9.60 -10.52 -0.48
N LEU A 113 10.39 -9.51 -0.88
CA LEU A 113 11.75 -9.73 -1.36
C LEU A 113 12.67 -10.26 -0.25
N TYR A 114 12.52 -9.75 0.96
CA TYR A 114 13.29 -10.19 2.12
C TYR A 114 13.01 -11.66 2.51
N ASP A 115 11.74 -12.03 2.60
CA ASP A 115 11.31 -13.38 3.01
C ASP A 115 11.62 -14.43 1.94
N ARG A 116 11.67 -14.05 0.68
CA ARG A 116 11.96 -14.94 -0.45
C ARG A 116 13.45 -15.26 -0.58
N ALA A 117 14.32 -14.46 0.03
CA ALA A 117 15.75 -14.69 -0.01
C ALA A 117 16.09 -16.03 0.67
N THR A 118 16.88 -16.86 -0.01
CA THR A 118 17.31 -18.16 0.51
C THR A 118 18.58 -18.05 1.34
N THR A 119 19.36 -16.99 1.14
CA THR A 119 20.57 -16.69 1.90
C THR A 119 20.54 -15.25 2.42
N ASN A 120 21.39 -14.94 3.38
CA ASN A 120 21.52 -13.57 3.87
C ASN A 120 22.07 -12.60 2.82
N GLN A 121 22.86 -13.09 1.87
CA GLN A 121 23.44 -12.30 0.79
C GLN A 121 22.39 -11.85 -0.22
N GLU A 122 21.33 -12.65 -0.42
CA GLU A 122 20.23 -12.34 -1.34
C GLU A 122 19.21 -11.36 -0.75
N LYS A 123 19.26 -11.11 0.56
CA LYS A 123 18.33 -10.17 1.19
C LYS A 123 18.59 -8.74 0.69
N PRO A 124 17.53 -7.97 0.43
CA PRO A 124 17.65 -6.56 0.14
C PRO A 124 18.45 -5.84 1.24
N LYS A 125 19.42 -5.03 0.82
CA LYS A 125 20.30 -4.27 1.73
C LYS A 125 19.83 -2.84 1.91
N ASN A 126 19.25 -2.26 0.85
CA ASN A 126 18.85 -0.87 0.82
C ASN A 126 17.46 -0.70 0.22
N LEU A 127 16.68 0.18 0.80
CA LEU A 127 15.41 0.66 0.29
C LEU A 127 15.44 2.18 0.20
N LEU A 128 15.31 2.71 -1.01
CA LEU A 128 15.14 4.14 -1.24
C LEU A 128 13.69 4.43 -1.61
N LEU A 129 13.10 5.39 -0.92
CA LEU A 129 11.84 6.03 -1.29
C LEU A 129 12.16 7.33 -2.01
N MET A 130 11.99 7.34 -3.34
CA MET A 130 12.39 8.48 -4.17
C MET A 130 11.24 9.47 -4.32
N GLY A 131 11.30 10.53 -3.54
CA GLY A 131 10.30 11.59 -3.44
C GLY A 131 10.21 12.09 -2.01
N ASP A 132 9.69 13.29 -1.84
CA ASP A 132 9.37 13.82 -0.53
C ASP A 132 8.01 13.32 -0.04
N GLY A 133 7.84 13.34 1.27
CA GLY A 133 6.60 12.95 1.94
C GLY A 133 5.97 14.10 2.71
N THR A 134 4.74 13.92 3.13
CA THR A 134 4.05 14.85 4.03
C THR A 134 3.38 14.10 5.18
N TYR A 135 3.24 14.77 6.32
CA TYR A 135 2.43 14.24 7.41
C TYR A 135 0.92 14.25 7.08
N ASP A 136 0.50 15.10 6.15
CA ASP A 136 -0.89 15.22 5.72
C ASP A 136 -1.14 14.50 4.39
N ASN A 137 -0.98 13.18 4.39
CA ASN A 137 -1.18 12.32 3.22
C ASN A 137 -2.59 12.46 2.60
N ARG A 138 -3.57 12.96 3.36
CA ARG A 138 -4.95 13.14 2.92
C ARG A 138 -5.25 14.54 2.41
N LYS A 139 -4.28 15.44 2.44
CA LYS A 139 -4.42 16.85 2.03
C LYS A 139 -5.60 17.57 2.71
N LEU A 140 -5.75 17.35 4.02
CA LEU A 140 -6.82 17.95 4.80
C LEU A 140 -6.52 19.42 5.17
N SER A 141 -5.25 19.79 5.18
CA SER A 141 -4.81 21.16 5.43
C SER A 141 -4.65 21.93 4.12
N ALA A 142 -5.14 23.17 4.08
CA ALA A 142 -4.93 24.06 2.93
C ALA A 142 -3.44 24.40 2.69
N LYS A 143 -2.57 24.13 3.66
CA LYS A 143 -1.11 24.33 3.58
C LYS A 143 -0.34 23.08 3.18
N SER A 144 -1.02 21.96 2.94
CA SER A 144 -0.38 20.72 2.52
C SER A 144 0.22 20.91 1.12
N GLY A 145 1.54 20.75 1.01
CA GLY A 145 2.23 20.67 -0.27
C GLY A 145 1.86 19.37 -1.03
N GLU A 146 2.29 19.27 -2.27
CA GLU A 146 2.26 17.99 -2.97
C GLU A 146 3.32 17.07 -2.35
N ALA A 147 2.90 15.86 -2.00
CA ALA A 147 3.81 14.80 -1.60
C ALA A 147 3.88 13.77 -2.70
N PHE A 148 5.08 13.37 -3.05
CA PHE A 148 5.33 12.34 -4.05
C PHE A 148 5.38 10.93 -3.46
N MET A 149 5.55 10.83 -2.13
CA MET A 149 5.62 9.57 -1.42
C MET A 149 4.74 9.62 -0.17
N ILE A 150 3.99 8.54 0.06
CA ILE A 150 3.18 8.43 1.27
C ILE A 150 4.07 8.13 2.47
N THR A 151 3.80 8.79 3.59
CA THR A 151 4.52 8.58 4.85
C THR A 151 3.71 7.70 5.80
N TYR A 152 4.40 6.81 6.51
CA TYR A 152 3.80 6.05 7.60
C TYR A 152 3.73 6.93 8.86
N GLN A 153 2.55 6.97 9.47
CA GLN A 153 2.33 7.68 10.73
C GLN A 153 2.10 6.66 11.84
N ALA A 154 3.03 6.59 12.77
CA ALA A 154 2.86 5.79 13.97
C ALA A 154 1.96 6.51 14.99
N GLN A 155 1.39 5.76 15.92
CA GLN A 155 0.55 6.30 17.01
C GLN A 155 1.25 7.41 17.81
N ASN A 156 2.58 7.41 17.86
CA ASN A 156 3.41 8.37 18.55
C ASN A 156 4.15 9.35 17.62
N SER A 157 3.61 9.60 16.43
CA SER A 157 4.27 10.47 15.43
C SER A 157 4.41 11.93 15.85
N THR A 158 3.80 12.34 16.96
CA THR A 158 4.05 13.64 17.59
C THR A 158 5.34 13.67 18.44
N ASN A 159 5.98 12.53 18.66
CA ASN A 159 7.24 12.44 19.40
C ASN A 159 8.40 12.32 18.39
N GLU A 160 9.11 13.42 18.17
CA GLU A 160 10.20 13.55 17.18
C GLU A 160 11.28 12.47 17.29
N THR A 161 11.53 11.95 18.49
CA THR A 161 12.54 10.90 18.72
C THR A 161 12.09 9.51 18.27
N LYS A 162 10.83 9.28 17.99
CA LYS A 162 10.28 7.99 17.60
C LYS A 162 9.70 7.95 16.18
N ALA A 163 9.51 9.09 15.54
CA ALA A 163 8.92 9.18 14.20
C ALA A 163 9.80 8.56 13.10
N TYR A 164 11.10 8.38 13.35
CA TYR A 164 12.07 7.88 12.38
C TYR A 164 12.60 6.46 12.69
N ALA A 165 12.08 5.80 13.71
CA ALA A 165 12.62 4.52 14.20
C ALA A 165 11.84 3.28 13.73
N THR A 166 10.99 3.40 12.68
CA THR A 166 10.22 2.24 12.15
C THR A 166 10.38 2.11 10.66
#